data_78e55f5b35bed7b3df9988e7cbcd1f1b
#
_entry.id   78e55f5b35bed7b3df9988e7cbcd1f1b
#
_cell.length_a   1.000
_cell.length_b   1.000
_cell.length_c   1.000
_cell.angle_alpha   90.00
_cell.angle_beta   90.00
_cell.angle_gamma   90.00
#
_symmetry.space_group_name_H-M   'P 1'
#
loop_
_entity.id
_entity.type
_entity.pdbx_description
1 polymer ?
#
loop_
_entity_poly.entity_id
_entity_poly.type
_entity_poly.pdbx_seq_one_letter_code
_entity_poly.pdbx_strand_id
1 'polypeptide(L)'
;MDSILIIDDEPQIRKLLSRMMELEGYEVFQAADCQSTLKQLKLHNPQVVLCDVFLPDGNGVDMVTTIKKLYPELEVILLTAHGNIPDGVQAIKNGAFDYITKGDDNNKIIPLISRAMAQAKKNVGEKVKTEETQSFSFDTIKGKSEGMQQAVALARKVSATDVTVLLTGETGTGKEVFAQAIHR
;
A
#
# COMPACT_ATOMS: atom_id res chain seq x y z
N MET A 1 2.14 -3.27 -15.96
CA MET A 1 2.91 -2.06 -16.31
C MET A 1 2.94 -1.18 -15.08
N ASP A 2 4.05 -0.49 -14.78
CA ASP A 2 4.12 0.40 -13.63
C ASP A 2 3.31 1.65 -13.91
N SER A 3 2.45 2.06 -12.99
CA SER A 3 1.51 3.15 -13.20
C SER A 3 1.56 4.23 -12.13
N ILE A 4 1.32 5.46 -12.56
CA ILE A 4 1.44 6.67 -11.74
C ILE A 4 0.16 7.51 -11.91
N LEU A 5 -0.34 8.05 -10.81
CA LEU A 5 -1.40 9.06 -10.84
C LEU A 5 -0.78 10.44 -10.54
N ILE A 6 -1.02 11.39 -11.42
CA ILE A 6 -0.58 12.79 -11.26
C ILE A 6 -1.79 13.65 -10.90
N ILE A 7 -1.67 14.36 -9.78
CA ILE A 7 -2.73 15.21 -9.23
C ILE A 7 -2.20 16.64 -9.14
N ASP A 8 -2.78 17.51 -9.94
CA ASP A 8 -2.42 18.93 -10.00
C ASP A 8 -3.57 19.69 -10.65
N ASP A 9 -3.98 20.83 -10.11
CA ASP A 9 -5.07 21.61 -10.68
C ASP A 9 -4.65 22.36 -11.94
N GLU A 10 -3.35 22.66 -12.10
CA GLU A 10 -2.81 23.33 -13.27
C GLU A 10 -2.67 22.36 -14.47
N PRO A 11 -3.47 22.51 -15.55
CA PRO A 11 -3.43 21.56 -16.67
C PRO A 11 -2.08 21.49 -17.38
N GLN A 12 -1.32 22.60 -17.38
CA GLN A 12 -0.01 22.67 -18.04
C GLN A 12 1.04 21.86 -17.28
N ILE A 13 1.08 21.99 -15.95
CA ILE A 13 1.99 21.23 -15.08
C ILE A 13 1.62 19.76 -15.13
N ARG A 14 0.36 19.43 -15.00
CA ARG A 14 -0.14 18.05 -15.09
C ARG A 14 0.25 17.39 -16.40
N LYS A 15 0.09 18.09 -17.53
CA LYS A 15 0.48 17.59 -18.85
C LYS A 15 2.00 17.42 -18.99
N LEU A 16 2.80 18.35 -18.47
CA LEU A 16 4.26 18.27 -18.49
C LEU A 16 4.76 17.07 -17.72
N LEU A 17 4.32 16.90 -16.47
CA LEU A 17 4.68 15.77 -15.63
C LEU A 17 4.23 14.44 -16.24
N SER A 18 3.03 14.39 -16.80
CA SER A 18 2.54 13.19 -17.49
C SER A 18 3.45 12.80 -18.64
N ARG A 19 3.83 13.77 -19.49
CA ARG A 19 4.72 13.50 -20.60
C ARG A 19 6.09 13.00 -20.16
N MET A 20 6.64 13.58 -19.09
CA MET A 20 7.91 13.12 -18.52
C MET A 20 7.83 11.65 -18.07
N MET A 21 6.77 11.28 -17.36
CA MET A 21 6.59 9.92 -16.85
C MET A 21 6.31 8.90 -17.96
N GLU A 22 5.54 9.29 -18.99
CA GLU A 22 5.32 8.46 -20.17
C GLU A 22 6.62 8.15 -20.91
N LEU A 23 7.54 9.13 -21.01
CA LEU A 23 8.86 8.93 -21.62
C LEU A 23 9.74 7.96 -20.84
N GLU A 24 9.57 7.89 -19.52
CA GLU A 24 10.22 6.90 -18.64
C GLU A 24 9.54 5.51 -18.67
N GLY A 25 8.46 5.35 -19.44
CA GLY A 25 7.78 4.09 -19.66
C GLY A 25 6.69 3.76 -18.63
N TYR A 26 6.24 4.75 -17.85
CA TYR A 26 5.12 4.59 -16.93
C TYR A 26 3.78 4.78 -17.63
N GLU A 27 2.77 4.04 -17.19
CA GLU A 27 1.37 4.34 -17.50
C GLU A 27 0.90 5.49 -16.60
N VAL A 28 0.32 6.55 -17.18
CA VAL A 28 0.02 7.77 -16.44
C VAL A 28 -1.47 8.07 -16.43
N PHE A 29 -2.02 8.23 -15.22
CA PHE A 29 -3.37 8.72 -14.98
C PHE A 29 -3.33 10.13 -14.43
N GLN A 30 -4.41 10.90 -14.59
CA GLN A 30 -4.45 12.30 -14.21
C GLN A 30 -5.71 12.60 -13.38
N ALA A 31 -5.57 13.49 -12.40
CA ALA A 31 -6.65 14.09 -11.64
C ALA A 31 -6.38 15.57 -11.42
N ALA A 32 -7.43 16.38 -11.30
CA ALA A 32 -7.31 17.83 -11.10
C ALA A 32 -7.71 18.29 -9.68
N ASP A 33 -8.28 17.39 -8.90
CA ASP A 33 -8.86 17.69 -7.58
C ASP A 33 -8.94 16.40 -6.73
N CYS A 34 -9.28 16.54 -5.45
CA CYS A 34 -9.39 15.40 -4.52
C CYS A 34 -10.49 14.41 -4.94
N GLN A 35 -11.61 14.92 -5.46
CA GLN A 35 -12.73 14.07 -5.84
C GLN A 35 -12.40 13.19 -7.05
N SER A 36 -11.78 13.76 -8.09
CA SER A 36 -11.31 13.00 -9.26
C SER A 36 -10.19 12.04 -8.89
N THR A 37 -9.31 12.41 -7.95
CA THR A 37 -8.27 11.53 -7.41
C THR A 37 -8.85 10.23 -6.88
N LEU A 38 -9.85 10.28 -6.00
CA LEU A 38 -10.46 9.08 -5.42
C LEU A 38 -11.12 8.18 -6.49
N LYS A 39 -11.68 8.79 -7.54
CA LYS A 39 -12.23 8.04 -8.68
C LYS A 39 -11.13 7.32 -9.46
N GLN A 40 -10.02 8.03 -9.76
CA GLN A 40 -8.89 7.47 -10.51
C GLN A 40 -8.19 6.35 -9.73
N LEU A 41 -7.99 6.53 -8.42
CA LEU A 41 -7.42 5.50 -7.55
C LEU A 41 -8.24 4.20 -7.59
N LYS A 42 -9.56 4.32 -7.46
CA LYS A 42 -10.47 3.17 -7.49
C LYS A 42 -10.50 2.46 -8.86
N LEU A 43 -10.35 3.22 -9.95
CA LEU A 43 -10.46 2.70 -11.31
C LEU A 43 -9.17 2.02 -11.78
N HIS A 44 -8.01 2.59 -11.46
CA HIS A 44 -6.74 2.21 -12.06
C HIS A 44 -5.73 1.58 -11.10
N ASN A 45 -5.92 1.75 -9.78
CA ASN A 45 -5.03 1.21 -8.75
C ASN A 45 -3.53 1.46 -9.01
N PRO A 46 -3.10 2.72 -9.17
CA PRO A 46 -1.71 3.07 -9.45
C PRO A 46 -0.81 2.70 -8.27
N GLN A 47 0.49 2.53 -8.50
CA GLN A 47 1.48 2.23 -7.45
C GLN A 47 2.02 3.49 -6.78
N VAL A 48 2.14 4.59 -7.52
CA VAL A 48 2.70 5.86 -7.04
C VAL A 48 1.76 7.00 -7.38
N VAL A 49 1.64 7.96 -6.48
CA VAL A 49 0.91 9.22 -6.67
C VAL A 49 1.87 10.38 -6.56
N LEU A 50 1.84 11.28 -7.54
CA LEU A 50 2.39 12.62 -7.47
C LEU A 50 1.25 13.60 -7.20
N CYS A 51 1.24 14.27 -6.08
CA CYS A 51 0.14 15.12 -5.68
C CYS A 51 0.61 16.54 -5.36
N ASP A 52 -0.05 17.54 -5.95
CA ASP A 52 0.14 18.93 -5.50
C ASP A 52 -0.41 19.11 -4.08
N VAL A 53 0.23 19.98 -3.33
CA VAL A 53 -0.22 20.39 -1.98
C VAL A 53 -1.51 21.19 -2.07
N PHE A 54 -1.63 22.08 -3.06
CA PHE A 54 -2.80 22.94 -3.20
C PHE A 54 -3.74 22.39 -4.26
N LEU A 55 -4.94 22.00 -3.82
CA LEU A 55 -6.01 21.51 -4.70
C LEU A 55 -7.27 22.35 -4.50
N PRO A 56 -8.09 22.51 -5.53
CA PRO A 56 -9.25 23.42 -5.48
C PRO A 56 -10.33 23.02 -4.48
N ASP A 57 -10.40 21.73 -4.14
CA ASP A 57 -11.39 21.14 -3.24
C ASP A 57 -10.77 20.58 -1.94
N GLY A 58 -9.47 20.83 -1.69
CA GLY A 58 -8.80 20.31 -0.50
C GLY A 58 -7.30 20.57 -0.45
N ASN A 59 -6.62 19.83 0.44
CA ASN A 59 -5.18 19.92 0.65
C ASN A 59 -4.51 18.56 0.40
N GLY A 60 -3.43 18.58 -0.39
CA GLY A 60 -2.65 17.38 -0.71
C GLY A 60 -2.07 16.68 0.52
N VAL A 61 -1.70 17.43 1.58
CA VAL A 61 -1.18 16.85 2.83
C VAL A 61 -2.26 16.00 3.53
N ASP A 62 -3.51 16.45 3.53
CA ASP A 62 -4.65 15.69 4.08
C ASP A 62 -5.02 14.51 3.17
N MET A 63 -4.86 14.71 1.84
CA MET A 63 -5.08 13.64 0.87
C MET A 63 -4.12 12.47 1.08
N VAL A 64 -2.86 12.70 1.50
CA VAL A 64 -1.93 11.63 1.88
C VAL A 64 -2.55 10.71 2.93
N THR A 65 -3.11 11.30 4.02
CA THR A 65 -3.77 10.51 5.08
C THR A 65 -4.92 9.67 4.53
N THR A 66 -5.73 10.26 3.66
CA THR A 66 -6.86 9.56 3.04
C THR A 66 -6.40 8.42 2.15
N ILE A 67 -5.39 8.66 1.30
CA ILE A 67 -4.82 7.66 0.39
C ILE A 67 -4.20 6.52 1.20
N LYS A 68 -3.34 6.82 2.17
CA LYS A 68 -2.66 5.79 2.98
C LYS A 68 -3.62 4.95 3.82
N LYS A 69 -4.74 5.52 4.23
CA LYS A 69 -5.80 4.78 4.93
C LYS A 69 -6.54 3.79 4.03
N LEU A 70 -6.80 4.16 2.77
CA LEU A 70 -7.54 3.33 1.81
C LEU A 70 -6.64 2.38 1.03
N TYR A 71 -5.41 2.81 0.73
CA TYR A 71 -4.42 2.14 -0.11
C TYR A 71 -3.04 2.21 0.57
N PRO A 72 -2.79 1.47 1.65
CA PRO A 72 -1.56 1.57 2.44
C PRO A 72 -0.29 1.19 1.66
N GLU A 73 -0.42 0.35 0.64
CA GLU A 73 0.66 -0.08 -0.24
C GLU A 73 1.13 0.98 -1.24
N LEU A 74 0.27 1.95 -1.56
CA LEU A 74 0.54 2.98 -2.55
C LEU A 74 1.46 4.05 -1.97
N GLU A 75 2.46 4.51 -2.73
CA GLU A 75 3.36 5.57 -2.29
C GLU A 75 2.94 6.94 -2.83
N VAL A 76 3.00 7.94 -1.95
CA VAL A 76 2.59 9.31 -2.28
C VAL A 76 3.77 10.26 -2.16
N ILE A 77 4.05 11.02 -3.21
CA ILE A 77 5.04 12.09 -3.25
C ILE A 77 4.27 13.40 -3.41
N LEU A 78 4.53 14.35 -2.50
CA LEU A 78 3.92 15.68 -2.60
C LEU A 78 4.82 16.64 -3.38
N LEU A 79 4.20 17.41 -4.26
CA LEU A 79 4.80 18.50 -4.99
C LEU A 79 4.25 19.84 -4.47
N THR A 80 5.09 20.84 -4.33
CA THR A 80 4.65 22.18 -3.94
C THR A 80 5.35 23.26 -4.74
N ALA A 81 4.64 24.31 -5.06
CA ALA A 81 5.24 25.52 -5.66
C ALA A 81 6.08 26.32 -4.64
N HIS A 82 5.77 26.22 -3.35
CA HIS A 82 6.46 26.93 -2.28
C HIS A 82 6.87 25.92 -1.20
N GLY A 83 8.18 25.72 -1.03
CA GLY A 83 8.72 24.82 0.01
C GLY A 83 8.40 25.38 1.41
N ASN A 84 7.34 24.87 2.03
CA ASN A 84 7.01 25.15 3.42
C ASN A 84 7.45 23.97 4.28
N ILE A 85 8.42 24.19 5.17
CA ILE A 85 8.99 23.12 6.03
C ILE A 85 7.92 22.47 6.92
N PRO A 86 7.01 23.21 7.59
CA PRO A 86 5.92 22.59 8.36
C PRO A 86 5.05 21.63 7.56
N ASP A 87 4.67 21.99 6.33
CA ASP A 87 3.84 21.14 5.47
C ASP A 87 4.58 19.87 5.05
N GLY A 88 5.88 19.98 4.74
CA GLY A 88 6.73 18.82 4.43
C GLY A 88 6.84 17.85 5.61
N VAL A 89 7.09 18.37 6.81
CA VAL A 89 7.13 17.56 8.04
C VAL A 89 5.80 16.88 8.30
N GLN A 90 4.68 17.60 8.13
CA GLN A 90 3.35 17.03 8.33
C GLN A 90 3.02 15.97 7.27
N ALA A 91 3.40 16.21 6.01
CA ALA A 91 3.23 15.24 4.93
C ALA A 91 3.91 13.90 5.23
N ILE A 92 5.18 13.94 5.67
CA ILE A 92 5.93 12.74 6.04
C ILE A 92 5.29 12.04 7.25
N LYS A 93 4.84 12.77 8.26
CA LYS A 93 4.09 12.21 9.40
C LYS A 93 2.78 11.53 8.98
N ASN A 94 2.12 12.05 7.96
CA ASN A 94 0.90 11.48 7.38
C ASN A 94 1.18 10.23 6.50
N GLY A 95 2.45 9.89 6.29
CA GLY A 95 2.87 8.71 5.53
C GLY A 95 3.22 8.99 4.07
N ALA A 96 3.46 10.25 3.67
CA ALA A 96 4.04 10.55 2.36
C ALA A 96 5.43 9.92 2.24
N PHE A 97 5.75 9.42 1.05
CA PHE A 97 7.07 8.88 0.73
C PHE A 97 8.12 9.99 0.71
N ASP A 98 7.78 11.14 0.11
CA ASP A 98 8.64 12.31 0.08
C ASP A 98 7.83 13.58 -0.21
N TYR A 99 8.52 14.74 -0.09
CA TYR A 99 7.98 16.07 -0.30
C TYR A 99 9.01 16.91 -1.03
N ILE A 100 8.70 17.41 -2.23
CA ILE A 100 9.62 18.17 -3.09
C ILE A 100 8.99 19.45 -3.61
N THR A 101 9.84 20.46 -3.90
CA THR A 101 9.41 21.73 -4.48
C THR A 101 9.36 21.62 -6.00
N LYS A 102 8.27 22.12 -6.62
CA LYS A 102 8.14 22.25 -8.08
C LYS A 102 9.23 23.20 -8.60
N GLY A 103 9.97 22.79 -9.63
CA GLY A 103 11.01 23.62 -10.26
C GLY A 103 12.43 23.46 -9.73
N ASP A 104 12.63 22.88 -8.54
CA ASP A 104 13.94 22.48 -8.06
C ASP A 104 14.36 21.13 -8.65
N ASP A 105 14.93 21.16 -9.87
CA ASP A 105 15.46 19.97 -10.53
C ASP A 105 14.44 18.88 -10.91
N ASN A 106 13.87 18.99 -12.10
CA ASN A 106 13.19 17.86 -12.76
C ASN A 106 14.01 16.56 -12.74
N ASN A 107 15.34 16.69 -12.63
CA ASN A 107 16.28 15.56 -12.51
C ASN A 107 16.16 14.80 -11.18
N LYS A 108 15.53 15.36 -10.15
CA LYS A 108 15.31 14.67 -8.86
C LYS A 108 13.99 13.89 -8.83
N ILE A 109 13.00 14.30 -9.64
CA ILE A 109 11.68 13.67 -9.64
C ILE A 109 11.76 12.23 -10.13
N ILE A 110 12.45 11.98 -11.25
CA ILE A 110 12.54 10.64 -11.85
C ILE A 110 13.20 9.61 -10.91
N PRO A 111 14.39 9.86 -10.32
CA PRO A 111 14.97 8.94 -9.34
C PRO A 111 14.09 8.73 -8.11
N LEU A 112 13.37 9.76 -7.67
CA LEU A 112 12.49 9.66 -6.52
C LEU A 112 11.28 8.76 -6.81
N ILE A 113 10.66 8.92 -7.98
CA ILE A 113 9.57 8.05 -8.44
C ILE A 113 10.03 6.59 -8.56
N SER A 114 11.21 6.35 -9.12
CA SER A 114 11.77 5.00 -9.22
C SER A 114 11.94 4.35 -7.84
N ARG A 115 12.39 5.11 -6.83
CA ARG A 115 12.49 4.64 -5.43
C ARG A 115 11.11 4.37 -4.81
N ALA A 116 10.15 5.28 -5.01
CA ALA A 116 8.79 5.10 -4.53
C ALA A 116 8.11 3.88 -5.17
N MET A 117 8.33 3.67 -6.48
CA MET A 117 7.84 2.51 -7.21
C MET A 117 8.40 1.20 -6.66
N ALA A 118 9.71 1.15 -6.37
CA ALA A 118 10.35 -0.01 -5.76
C ALA A 118 9.79 -0.30 -4.36
N GLN A 119 9.50 0.76 -3.57
CA GLN A 119 8.89 0.61 -2.26
C GLN A 119 7.45 0.13 -2.34
N ALA A 120 6.62 0.70 -3.23
CA ALA A 120 5.24 0.26 -3.44
C ALA A 120 5.16 -1.23 -3.82
N LYS A 121 6.06 -1.71 -4.68
CA LYS A 121 6.16 -3.13 -5.03
C LYS A 121 6.50 -4.03 -3.82
N LYS A 122 7.37 -3.57 -2.92
CA LYS A 122 7.67 -4.30 -1.67
C LYS A 122 6.45 -4.35 -0.76
N ASN A 123 5.74 -3.23 -0.59
CA ASN A 123 4.54 -3.16 0.24
C ASN A 123 3.47 -4.16 -0.23
N VAL A 124 3.26 -4.27 -1.54
CA VAL A 124 2.35 -5.28 -2.13
C VAL A 124 2.82 -6.69 -1.82
N GLY A 125 4.13 -6.98 -1.96
CA GLY A 125 4.70 -8.29 -1.65
C GLY A 125 4.58 -8.68 -0.17
N GLU A 126 4.72 -7.72 0.74
CA GLU A 126 4.51 -7.93 2.19
C GLU A 126 3.03 -8.13 2.52
N LYS A 127 2.12 -7.39 1.87
CA LYS A 127 0.68 -7.55 2.02
C LYS A 127 0.23 -8.96 1.61
N VAL A 128 0.70 -9.45 0.47
CA VAL A 128 0.40 -10.82 0.00
C VAL A 128 0.88 -11.85 1.03
N LYS A 129 2.10 -11.71 1.56
CA LYS A 129 2.61 -12.59 2.62
C LYS A 129 1.79 -12.52 3.90
N THR A 130 1.32 -11.32 4.27
CA THR A 130 0.50 -11.12 5.48
C THR A 130 -0.91 -11.68 5.29
N GLU A 131 -1.49 -11.55 4.10
CA GLU A 131 -2.79 -12.13 3.77
C GLU A 131 -2.72 -13.67 3.70
N GLU A 132 -1.66 -14.23 3.15
CA GLU A 132 -1.41 -15.68 3.19
C GLU A 132 -1.23 -16.21 4.62
N THR A 133 -0.58 -15.44 5.52
CA THR A 133 -0.45 -15.80 6.93
C THR A 133 -1.73 -15.55 7.75
N GLN A 134 -2.58 -14.61 7.35
CA GLN A 134 -3.87 -14.37 8.03
C GLN A 134 -4.98 -15.34 7.62
N SER A 135 -4.82 -16.11 6.53
CA SER A 135 -5.83 -17.08 6.10
C SER A 135 -5.86 -18.37 6.92
N PHE A 136 -4.85 -18.64 7.76
CA PHE A 136 -4.78 -19.82 8.61
C PHE A 136 -5.29 -19.54 10.06
N SER A 137 -6.53 -19.09 10.17
CA SER A 137 -7.25 -19.07 11.44
C SER A 137 -7.85 -20.46 11.72
N PHE A 138 -7.97 -20.86 12.99
CA PHE A 138 -8.70 -22.06 13.37
C PHE A 138 -10.11 -22.13 12.78
N ASP A 139 -10.69 -20.98 12.42
CA ASP A 139 -12.03 -20.87 11.82
C ASP A 139 -12.04 -21.25 10.33
N THR A 140 -10.88 -21.27 9.67
CA THR A 140 -10.73 -21.74 8.28
C THR A 140 -10.55 -23.25 8.19
N ILE A 141 -10.27 -23.95 9.29
CA ILE A 141 -10.15 -25.39 9.35
C ILE A 141 -11.55 -26.03 9.26
N LYS A 142 -11.98 -26.34 8.04
CA LYS A 142 -13.29 -26.95 7.75
C LYS A 142 -13.25 -28.47 7.93
N GLY A 143 -13.41 -28.94 9.15
CA GLY A 143 -13.61 -30.36 9.44
C GLY A 143 -14.86 -30.57 10.29
N LYS A 144 -15.82 -31.39 9.81
CA LYS A 144 -17.05 -31.72 10.54
C LYS A 144 -16.95 -33.00 11.38
N SER A 145 -15.83 -33.74 11.32
CA SER A 145 -15.62 -34.90 12.15
C SER A 145 -15.34 -34.52 13.61
N GLU A 146 -15.83 -35.32 14.53
CA GLU A 146 -15.68 -35.12 15.98
C GLU A 146 -14.20 -35.06 16.39
N GLY A 147 -13.33 -35.86 15.79
CA GLY A 147 -11.88 -35.84 16.01
C GLY A 147 -11.21 -34.53 15.53
N MET A 148 -11.67 -33.95 14.40
CA MET A 148 -11.17 -32.67 13.92
C MET A 148 -11.56 -31.54 14.84
N GLN A 149 -12.80 -31.53 15.36
CA GLN A 149 -13.28 -30.50 16.29
C GLN A 149 -12.50 -30.56 17.61
N GLN A 150 -12.21 -31.77 18.11
CA GLN A 150 -11.38 -31.97 19.30
C GLN A 150 -9.94 -31.50 19.08
N ALA A 151 -9.35 -31.78 17.91
CA ALA A 151 -8.01 -31.33 17.54
C ALA A 151 -7.93 -29.79 17.46
N VAL A 152 -8.92 -29.12 16.86
CA VAL A 152 -9.01 -27.65 16.80
C VAL A 152 -9.16 -27.04 18.20
N ALA A 153 -10.01 -27.62 19.06
CA ALA A 153 -10.21 -27.14 20.42
C ALA A 153 -8.93 -27.28 21.26
N LEU A 154 -8.17 -28.37 21.09
CA LEU A 154 -6.89 -28.57 21.75
C LEU A 154 -5.83 -27.59 21.23
N ALA A 155 -5.73 -27.44 19.91
CA ALA A 155 -4.80 -26.50 19.26
C ALA A 155 -5.03 -25.05 19.73
N ARG A 156 -6.28 -24.59 19.86
CA ARG A 156 -6.62 -23.27 20.44
C ARG A 156 -6.14 -23.10 21.88
N LYS A 157 -6.18 -24.16 22.70
CA LYS A 157 -5.70 -24.09 24.08
C LYS A 157 -4.19 -23.96 24.16
N VAL A 158 -3.45 -24.72 23.32
CA VAL A 158 -1.98 -24.72 23.36
C VAL A 158 -1.37 -23.50 22.63
N SER A 159 -2.05 -22.90 21.67
CA SER A 159 -1.58 -21.69 20.99
C SER A 159 -1.44 -20.47 21.90
N ALA A 160 -2.03 -20.50 23.09
CA ALA A 160 -1.90 -19.45 24.13
C ALA A 160 -0.73 -19.73 25.09
N THR A 161 0.08 -20.74 24.86
CA THR A 161 1.16 -21.20 25.77
C THR A 161 2.47 -21.42 24.99
N ASP A 162 3.62 -21.33 25.67
CA ASP A 162 4.94 -21.56 25.08
C ASP A 162 5.36 -23.04 25.05
N VAL A 163 4.41 -23.97 24.95
CA VAL A 163 4.70 -25.42 24.95
C VAL A 163 5.03 -25.90 23.53
N THR A 164 5.97 -26.84 23.44
CA THR A 164 6.26 -27.52 22.19
C THR A 164 5.13 -28.47 21.81
N VAL A 165 4.58 -28.32 20.60
CA VAL A 165 3.47 -29.14 20.07
C VAL A 165 3.99 -30.05 18.98
N LEU A 166 3.74 -31.35 19.10
CA LEU A 166 4.01 -32.34 18.05
C LEU A 166 2.70 -32.66 17.32
N LEU A 167 2.63 -32.37 16.02
CA LEU A 167 1.51 -32.73 15.16
C LEU A 167 1.80 -34.03 14.42
N THR A 168 0.99 -35.06 14.65
CA THR A 168 1.08 -36.36 14.00
C THR A 168 -0.14 -36.63 13.13
N GLY A 169 0.04 -37.36 12.03
CA GLY A 169 -1.02 -37.74 11.11
C GLY A 169 -0.49 -38.15 9.74
N GLU A 170 -1.31 -38.73 8.89
CA GLU A 170 -0.96 -39.15 7.54
C GLU A 170 -0.60 -37.98 6.63
N THR A 171 0.11 -38.26 5.52
CA THR A 171 0.46 -37.21 4.54
C THR A 171 -0.82 -36.65 3.91
N GLY A 172 -0.91 -35.31 3.77
CA GLY A 172 -2.09 -34.63 3.20
C GLY A 172 -3.22 -34.34 4.19
N THR A 173 -3.09 -34.63 5.49
CA THR A 173 -4.13 -34.39 6.51
C THR A 173 -4.19 -32.93 7.03
N GLY A 174 -3.47 -31.99 6.40
CA GLY A 174 -3.53 -30.57 6.77
C GLY A 174 -2.72 -30.19 8.02
N LYS A 175 -1.72 -30.99 8.44
CA LYS A 175 -0.84 -30.68 9.59
C LYS A 175 -0.18 -29.32 9.48
N GLU A 176 0.16 -28.89 8.28
CA GLU A 176 0.77 -27.58 8.02
C GLU A 176 -0.17 -26.43 8.36
N VAL A 177 -1.46 -26.58 8.06
CA VAL A 177 -2.51 -25.60 8.40
C VAL A 177 -2.66 -25.47 9.93
N PHE A 178 -2.60 -26.61 10.66
CA PHE A 178 -2.59 -26.59 12.12
C PHE A 178 -1.33 -25.96 12.70
N ALA A 179 -0.15 -26.28 12.15
CA ALA A 179 1.12 -25.71 12.61
C ALA A 179 1.12 -24.18 12.45
N GLN A 180 0.64 -23.66 11.32
CA GLN A 180 0.55 -22.24 11.07
C GLN A 180 -0.53 -21.54 11.93
N ALA A 181 -1.63 -22.23 12.26
CA ALA A 181 -2.67 -21.69 13.14
C ALA A 181 -2.25 -21.65 14.62
N ILE A 182 -1.32 -22.51 15.05
CA ILE A 182 -0.78 -22.55 16.43
C ILE A 182 0.36 -21.56 16.61
N HIS A 183 1.17 -21.31 15.58
CA HIS A 183 2.39 -20.51 15.65
C HIS A 183 2.12 -19.01 15.38
N ARG A 184 1.15 -18.44 16.04
CA ARG A 184 0.82 -17.01 15.97
C ARG A 184 1.64 -16.16 16.92
#